data_e31a6538c96802bfa60f5a04163a9832
#
_entry.id   e31a6538c96802bfa60f5a04163a9832
#
_cell.length_a   1.000
_cell.length_b   1.000
_cell.length_c   1.000
_cell.angle_alpha   90.00
_cell.angle_beta   90.00
_cell.angle_gamma   90.00
#
_symmetry.space_group_name_H-M   'P 1'
#
loop_
_entity.id
_entity.type
_entity.pdbx_description
1 polymer ?
#
loop_
_entity_poly.entity_id
_entity_poly.type
_entity_poly.pdbx_seq_one_letter_code
_entity_poly.pdbx_strand_id
1 'polypeptide(L)'
;MFLEIRGIKKHFGEGESRVEVLKGIDLEIAKGEICVLLGPSGSGKSTLLNIIGGIDNADSGYISINKEKTAEMNEKALTLYRRKHLGYIFQMYNLIPNLNIKENVEVGAYLSDNPLDVDELLKTLGLYEHRHKLPNQLSGGQQQRTAIGRAIVKNPDILLCDEPTGALDYSTSKEILKLIEEVNRKFG
;
A
#
# COMPACT_ATOMS: atom_id res chain seq x y z
N MET A 1 -0.75 -2.02 20.65
CA MET A 1 -1.31 -1.47 19.42
C MET A 1 -0.19 -1.27 18.43
N PHE A 2 -0.39 -1.65 17.15
CA PHE A 2 0.64 -1.54 16.12
C PHE A 2 0.50 -0.22 15.34
N LEU A 3 -0.69 0.05 14.78
CA LEU A 3 -1.06 1.34 14.18
C LEU A 3 -2.09 2.03 15.06
N GLU A 4 -1.85 3.29 15.39
CA GLU A 4 -2.77 4.16 16.11
C GLU A 4 -2.98 5.46 15.33
N ILE A 5 -4.23 5.82 15.12
CA ILE A 5 -4.68 7.04 14.45
C ILE A 5 -5.57 7.78 15.43
N ARG A 6 -5.29 9.07 15.68
CA ARG A 6 -6.06 9.89 16.62
C ARG A 6 -6.38 11.26 16.05
N GLY A 7 -7.67 11.56 15.99
CA GLY A 7 -8.22 12.85 15.67
C GLY A 7 -7.80 13.40 14.30
N ILE A 8 -7.55 12.54 13.31
CA ILE A 8 -7.06 12.96 12.00
C ILE A 8 -8.11 13.79 11.27
N LYS A 9 -7.76 15.05 10.98
CA LYS A 9 -8.54 15.96 10.13
C LYS A 9 -7.76 16.36 8.91
N LYS A 10 -8.49 16.54 7.80
CA LYS A 10 -7.93 17.02 6.54
C LYS A 10 -8.93 17.88 5.80
N HIS A 11 -8.49 19.03 5.34
CA HIS A 11 -9.24 19.93 4.48
C HIS A 11 -8.52 20.08 3.14
N PHE A 12 -9.28 20.35 2.10
CA PHE A 12 -8.79 20.78 0.80
C PHE A 12 -9.50 22.07 0.36
N GLY A 13 -8.83 22.85 -0.49
CA GLY A 13 -9.33 24.14 -0.93
C GLY A 13 -9.10 25.25 0.09
N GLU A 14 -9.39 26.49 -0.30
CA GLU A 14 -9.24 27.71 0.51
C GLU A 14 -10.52 28.54 0.48
N GLY A 15 -10.73 29.37 1.52
CA GLY A 15 -11.87 30.27 1.62
C GLY A 15 -13.21 29.52 1.53
N GLU A 16 -14.11 29.98 0.64
CA GLU A 16 -15.44 29.40 0.46
C GLU A 16 -15.43 28.01 -0.20
N SER A 17 -14.33 27.63 -0.86
CA SER A 17 -14.18 26.29 -1.47
C SER A 17 -13.56 25.26 -0.52
N ARG A 18 -13.34 25.61 0.74
CA ARG A 18 -12.76 24.72 1.73
C ARG A 18 -13.71 23.56 2.07
N VAL A 19 -13.23 22.33 1.85
CA VAL A 19 -13.99 21.11 2.13
C VAL A 19 -13.25 20.27 3.19
N GLU A 20 -13.93 19.94 4.28
CA GLU A 20 -13.40 19.01 5.29
C GLU A 20 -13.64 17.57 4.82
N VAL A 21 -12.56 16.88 4.43
CA VAL A 21 -12.60 15.51 3.91
C VAL A 21 -12.46 14.49 5.02
N LEU A 22 -11.56 14.72 5.99
CA LEU A 22 -11.43 13.88 7.19
C LEU A 22 -11.84 14.70 8.42
N LYS A 23 -12.79 14.17 9.21
CA LYS A 23 -13.52 14.90 10.24
C LYS A 23 -13.20 14.43 11.67
N GLY A 24 -11.94 14.07 11.92
CA GLY A 24 -11.51 13.55 13.22
C GLY A 24 -11.61 12.02 13.26
N ILE A 25 -10.76 11.35 12.51
CA ILE A 25 -10.73 9.88 12.43
C ILE A 25 -9.88 9.33 13.57
N ASP A 26 -10.46 8.37 14.29
CA ASP A 26 -9.79 7.53 15.28
C ASP A 26 -9.84 6.07 14.82
N LEU A 27 -8.70 5.39 14.83
CA LEU A 27 -8.60 3.99 14.44
C LEU A 27 -7.40 3.35 15.15
N GLU A 28 -7.56 2.09 15.53
CA GLU A 28 -6.49 1.27 16.09
C GLU A 28 -6.46 -0.07 15.36
N ILE A 29 -5.27 -0.51 14.95
CA ILE A 29 -5.06 -1.77 14.25
C ILE A 29 -3.96 -2.54 14.97
N ALA A 30 -4.22 -3.82 15.27
CA ALA A 30 -3.22 -4.73 15.81
C ALA A 30 -2.28 -5.25 14.70
N LYS A 31 -1.12 -5.76 15.09
CA LYS A 31 -0.22 -6.41 14.13
C LYS A 31 -0.86 -7.66 13.53
N GLY A 32 -0.75 -7.83 12.21
CA GLY A 32 -1.34 -8.93 11.45
C GLY A 32 -2.85 -8.81 11.20
N GLU A 33 -3.48 -7.71 11.62
CA GLU A 33 -4.90 -7.46 11.38
C GLU A 33 -5.14 -6.91 9.97
N ILE A 34 -6.20 -7.38 9.30
CA ILE A 34 -6.68 -6.82 8.04
C ILE A 34 -7.84 -5.87 8.34
N CYS A 35 -7.67 -4.60 8.01
CA CYS A 35 -8.70 -3.58 8.16
C CYS A 35 -9.23 -3.18 6.77
N VAL A 36 -10.56 -3.11 6.63
CA VAL A 36 -11.23 -2.70 5.40
C VAL A 36 -11.92 -1.36 5.60
N LEU A 37 -11.53 -0.36 4.80
CA LEU A 37 -12.18 0.95 4.77
C LEU A 37 -13.33 0.94 3.76
N LEU A 38 -14.56 1.11 4.23
CA LEU A 38 -15.75 1.15 3.40
C LEU A 38 -16.31 2.57 3.32
N GLY A 39 -16.81 2.94 2.14
CA GLY A 39 -17.45 4.23 1.93
C GLY A 39 -17.59 4.56 0.44
N PRO A 40 -18.47 5.53 0.09
CA PRO A 40 -18.67 5.94 -1.29
C PRO A 40 -17.40 6.59 -1.88
N SER A 41 -17.38 6.77 -3.21
CA SER A 41 -16.33 7.54 -3.87
C SER A 41 -16.29 8.96 -3.27
N GLY A 42 -15.10 9.52 -3.08
CA GLY A 42 -14.90 10.84 -2.49
C GLY A 42 -15.05 10.91 -0.96
N SER A 43 -15.27 9.80 -0.24
CA SER A 43 -15.39 9.80 1.23
C SER A 43 -14.07 9.96 2.00
N GLY A 44 -12.95 10.13 1.30
CA GLY A 44 -11.63 10.36 1.92
C GLY A 44 -10.80 9.11 2.19
N LYS A 45 -11.18 7.91 1.67
CA LYS A 45 -10.42 6.66 1.88
C LYS A 45 -8.96 6.79 1.40
N SER A 46 -8.75 7.17 0.15
CA SER A 46 -7.41 7.38 -0.42
C SER A 46 -6.65 8.49 0.31
N THR A 47 -7.34 9.55 0.76
CA THR A 47 -6.73 10.62 1.57
C THR A 47 -6.21 10.07 2.89
N LEU A 48 -7.01 9.24 3.59
CA LEU A 48 -6.56 8.61 4.83
C LEU A 48 -5.38 7.68 4.59
N LEU A 49 -5.42 6.83 3.54
CA LEU A 49 -4.30 5.96 3.18
C LEU A 49 -3.03 6.75 2.86
N ASN A 50 -3.13 7.86 2.14
CA ASN A 50 -1.99 8.73 1.82
C ASN A 50 -1.38 9.37 3.08
N ILE A 51 -2.21 9.77 4.05
CA ILE A 51 -1.72 10.30 5.33
C ILE A 51 -1.06 9.19 6.17
N ILE A 52 -1.65 7.99 6.23
CA ILE A 52 -1.00 6.83 6.87
C ILE A 52 0.34 6.53 6.20
N GLY A 53 0.39 6.63 4.88
CA GLY A 53 1.59 6.43 4.07
C GLY A 53 2.64 7.53 4.20
N GLY A 54 2.35 8.63 4.89
CA GLY A 54 3.26 9.80 4.93
C GLY A 54 3.50 10.41 3.56
N ILE A 55 2.54 10.26 2.63
CA ILE A 55 2.54 10.87 1.29
C ILE A 55 1.89 12.25 1.38
N ASP A 56 0.87 12.39 2.23
CA ASP A 56 0.20 13.64 2.55
C ASP A 56 0.22 13.87 4.07
N ASN A 57 0.01 15.13 4.49
CA ASN A 57 -0.01 15.52 5.89
C ASN A 57 -1.44 15.75 6.37
N ALA A 58 -1.73 15.36 7.60
CA ALA A 58 -2.96 15.76 8.29
C ALA A 58 -2.87 17.23 8.73
N ASP A 59 -4.03 17.90 8.79
CA ASP A 59 -4.11 19.26 9.34
C ASP A 59 -4.12 19.23 10.88
N SER A 60 -4.61 18.14 11.47
CA SER A 60 -4.56 17.89 12.90
C SER A 60 -4.63 16.39 13.21
N GLY A 61 -4.32 16.04 14.47
CA GLY A 61 -4.23 14.66 14.90
C GLY A 61 -2.83 14.07 14.70
N TYR A 62 -2.69 12.78 14.93
CA TYR A 62 -1.43 12.08 14.70
C TYR A 62 -1.66 10.63 14.28
N ILE A 63 -0.63 10.09 13.60
CA ILE A 63 -0.50 8.67 13.30
C ILE A 63 0.76 8.16 13.98
N SER A 64 0.66 7.01 14.62
CA SER A 64 1.78 6.31 15.25
C SER A 64 1.83 4.87 14.77
N ILE A 65 3.01 4.42 14.31
CA ILE A 65 3.31 3.03 13.99
C ILE A 65 4.45 2.58 14.90
N ASN A 66 4.27 1.47 15.60
CA ASN A 66 5.24 0.98 16.57
C ASN A 66 5.69 2.07 17.56
N LYS A 67 4.78 2.99 17.97
CA LYS A 67 5.03 4.15 18.82
C LYS A 67 5.84 5.29 18.18
N GLU A 68 6.19 5.20 16.91
CA GLU A 68 6.81 6.28 16.14
C GLU A 68 5.73 7.15 15.51
N LYS A 69 5.69 8.46 15.84
CA LYS A 69 4.67 9.41 15.33
C LYS A 69 5.14 10.05 14.04
N THR A 70 4.35 9.92 12.97
CA THR A 70 4.67 10.51 11.66
C THR A 70 4.64 12.03 11.66
N ALA A 71 3.78 12.65 12.49
CA ALA A 71 3.65 14.11 12.56
C ALA A 71 4.93 14.83 13.05
N GLU A 72 5.83 14.12 13.72
CA GLU A 72 7.09 14.65 14.24
C GLU A 72 8.26 14.43 13.28
N MET A 73 8.02 13.78 12.12
CA MET A 73 9.03 13.42 11.14
C MET A 73 9.25 14.53 10.11
N ASN A 74 10.50 14.85 9.84
CA ASN A 74 10.88 15.65 8.66
C ASN A 74 10.87 14.78 7.38
N GLU A 75 11.01 15.39 6.21
CA GLU A 75 10.98 14.71 4.91
C GLU A 75 11.96 13.52 4.81
N LYS A 76 13.16 13.65 5.39
CA LYS A 76 14.15 12.57 5.40
C LYS A 76 13.67 11.39 6.26
N ALA A 77 13.11 11.68 7.43
CA ALA A 77 12.54 10.66 8.32
C ALA A 77 11.32 9.99 7.70
N LEU A 78 10.40 10.75 7.05
CA LEU A 78 9.28 10.21 6.31
C LEU A 78 9.71 9.32 5.15
N THR A 79 10.80 9.66 4.45
CA THR A 79 11.35 8.80 3.39
C THR A 79 11.85 7.47 3.95
N LEU A 80 12.55 7.48 5.09
CA LEU A 80 13.00 6.26 5.76
C LEU A 80 11.81 5.45 6.31
N TYR A 81 10.81 6.12 6.87
CA TYR A 81 9.56 5.52 7.31
C TYR A 81 8.85 4.77 6.16
N ARG A 82 8.63 5.43 5.01
CA ARG A 82 8.03 4.79 3.83
C ARG A 82 8.87 3.61 3.33
N ARG A 83 10.18 3.76 3.32
CA ARG A 83 11.10 2.71 2.90
C ARG A 83 11.00 1.48 3.78
N LYS A 84 10.99 1.66 5.09
CA LYS A 84 11.03 0.58 6.09
C LYS A 84 9.66 -0.05 6.33
N HIS A 85 8.63 0.78 6.54
CA HIS A 85 7.36 0.30 7.10
C HIS A 85 6.28 0.05 6.06
N LEU A 86 6.31 0.69 4.88
CA LEU A 86 5.15 0.72 4.00
C LEU A 86 5.33 -0.06 2.70
N GLY A 87 4.42 -0.98 2.42
CA GLY A 87 4.07 -1.41 1.07
C GLY A 87 2.83 -0.63 0.60
N TYR A 88 2.80 -0.16 -0.64
CA TYR A 88 1.64 0.53 -1.19
C TYR A 88 1.21 -0.10 -2.52
N ILE A 89 -0.06 -0.48 -2.61
CA ILE A 89 -0.71 -1.00 -3.80
C ILE A 89 -1.72 0.05 -4.27
N PHE A 90 -1.54 0.55 -5.47
CA PHE A 90 -2.41 1.53 -6.11
C PHE A 90 -3.49 0.86 -6.96
N GLN A 91 -4.59 1.55 -7.19
CA GLN A 91 -5.66 1.14 -8.10
C GLN A 91 -5.13 0.90 -9.53
N MET A 92 -4.30 1.80 -10.04
CA MET A 92 -3.52 1.58 -11.26
C MET A 92 -2.20 0.93 -10.88
N TYR A 93 -1.83 -0.14 -11.53
CA TYR A 93 -0.70 -1.01 -11.19
C TYR A 93 0.64 -0.27 -11.06
N ASN A 94 0.80 0.84 -11.79
CA ASN A 94 2.00 1.69 -11.79
C ASN A 94 3.30 0.91 -12.01
N LEU A 95 3.25 -0.13 -12.86
CA LEU A 95 4.44 -0.89 -13.23
C LEU A 95 5.36 -0.05 -14.12
N ILE A 96 6.66 -0.28 -14.00
CA ILE A 96 7.65 0.35 -14.85
C ILE A 96 7.62 -0.37 -16.19
N PRO A 97 7.22 0.29 -17.30
CA PRO A 97 6.85 -0.39 -18.55
C PRO A 97 8.02 -1.08 -19.26
N ASN A 98 9.24 -0.61 -19.03
CA ASN A 98 10.47 -1.14 -19.64
C ASN A 98 11.15 -2.23 -18.81
N LEU A 99 10.59 -2.55 -17.63
CA LEU A 99 11.07 -3.62 -16.76
C LEU A 99 10.13 -4.82 -16.83
N ASN A 100 10.68 -6.03 -16.86
CA ASN A 100 9.90 -7.25 -16.76
C ASN A 100 9.31 -7.45 -15.36
N ILE A 101 8.55 -8.52 -15.12
CA ILE A 101 7.94 -8.82 -13.82
C ILE A 101 8.99 -8.88 -12.72
N LYS A 102 10.07 -9.66 -12.93
CA LYS A 102 11.12 -9.85 -11.92
C LYS A 102 11.79 -8.52 -11.59
N GLU A 103 12.19 -7.77 -12.58
CA GLU A 103 12.81 -6.46 -12.43
C GLU A 103 11.89 -5.45 -11.74
N ASN A 104 10.57 -5.44 -12.06
CA ASN A 104 9.60 -4.61 -11.36
C ASN A 104 9.53 -4.93 -9.85
N VAL A 105 9.59 -6.22 -9.50
CA VAL A 105 9.62 -6.65 -8.09
C VAL A 105 10.95 -6.29 -7.43
N GLU A 106 12.07 -6.51 -8.11
CA GLU A 106 13.42 -6.21 -7.61
C GLU A 106 13.61 -4.73 -7.25
N VAL A 107 12.93 -3.80 -7.97
CA VAL A 107 12.92 -2.37 -7.58
C VAL A 107 12.49 -2.18 -6.12
N GLY A 108 11.49 -2.95 -5.66
CA GLY A 108 11.09 -2.94 -4.26
C GLY A 108 12.16 -3.51 -3.33
N ALA A 109 12.82 -4.60 -3.75
CA ALA A 109 13.86 -5.25 -2.95
C ALA A 109 15.06 -4.32 -2.66
N TYR A 110 15.47 -3.49 -3.63
CA TYR A 110 16.55 -2.51 -3.44
C TYR A 110 16.25 -1.45 -2.37
N LEU A 111 15.01 -1.30 -1.97
CA LEU A 111 14.61 -0.37 -0.91
C LEU A 111 14.71 -0.97 0.49
N SER A 112 15.05 -2.25 0.64
CA SER A 112 15.08 -2.96 1.92
C SER A 112 16.49 -3.46 2.25
N ASP A 113 16.81 -3.45 3.53
CA ASP A 113 18.02 -4.07 4.05
C ASP A 113 17.84 -5.59 4.30
N ASN A 114 16.57 -6.05 4.33
CA ASN A 114 16.20 -7.47 4.50
C ASN A 114 14.99 -7.83 3.61
N PRO A 115 15.14 -7.82 2.27
CA PRO A 115 14.05 -8.15 1.37
C PRO A 115 13.70 -9.64 1.42
N LEU A 116 12.46 -9.97 1.02
CA LEU A 116 12.05 -11.34 0.75
C LEU A 116 12.80 -11.87 -0.49
N ASP A 117 12.98 -13.19 -0.55
CA ASP A 117 13.51 -13.82 -1.77
C ASP A 117 12.57 -13.59 -2.95
N VAL A 118 13.08 -12.98 -4.02
CA VAL A 118 12.28 -12.58 -5.19
C VAL A 118 11.72 -13.79 -5.92
N ASP A 119 12.51 -14.86 -6.10
CA ASP A 119 12.06 -16.02 -6.87
C ASP A 119 11.01 -16.83 -6.09
N GLU A 120 11.16 -16.98 -4.78
CA GLU A 120 10.15 -17.60 -3.90
C GLU A 120 8.87 -16.76 -3.83
N LEU A 121 9.01 -15.44 -3.80
CA LEU A 121 7.86 -14.54 -3.86
C LEU A 121 7.10 -14.67 -5.19
N LEU A 122 7.81 -14.68 -6.31
CA LEU A 122 7.21 -14.87 -7.64
C LEU A 122 6.50 -16.22 -7.78
N LYS A 123 7.03 -17.29 -7.17
CA LYS A 123 6.33 -18.59 -7.10
C LYS A 123 5.03 -18.48 -6.29
N THR A 124 5.10 -17.85 -5.12
CA THR A 124 3.91 -17.62 -4.25
C THR A 124 2.82 -16.82 -4.98
N LEU A 125 3.21 -15.83 -5.78
CA LEU A 125 2.32 -14.99 -6.58
C LEU A 125 1.82 -15.66 -7.88
N GLY A 126 2.32 -16.86 -8.23
CA GLY A 126 2.00 -17.54 -9.49
C GLY A 126 2.54 -16.82 -10.72
N LEU A 127 3.65 -16.09 -10.59
CA LEU A 127 4.26 -15.29 -11.65
C LEU A 127 5.62 -15.82 -12.14
N TYR A 128 6.17 -16.84 -11.48
CA TYR A 128 7.54 -17.29 -11.75
C TYR A 128 7.78 -17.68 -13.21
N GLU A 129 6.85 -18.41 -13.83
CA GLU A 129 6.95 -18.81 -15.25
C GLU A 129 6.82 -17.63 -16.23
N HIS A 130 6.30 -16.51 -15.77
CA HIS A 130 6.10 -15.29 -16.54
C HIS A 130 7.11 -14.19 -16.23
N ARG A 131 8.07 -14.44 -15.36
CA ARG A 131 8.97 -13.42 -14.74
C ARG A 131 9.74 -12.54 -15.72
N HIS A 132 9.94 -12.99 -16.96
CA HIS A 132 10.63 -12.23 -18.00
C HIS A 132 9.69 -11.46 -18.96
N LYS A 133 8.36 -11.55 -18.74
CA LYS A 133 7.39 -10.79 -19.54
C LYS A 133 7.36 -9.32 -19.12
N LEU A 134 7.17 -8.44 -20.11
CA LEU A 134 6.94 -7.01 -19.89
C LEU A 134 5.48 -6.73 -19.49
N PRO A 135 5.18 -5.60 -18.82
CA PRO A 135 3.82 -5.24 -18.39
C PRO A 135 2.76 -5.29 -19.49
N ASN A 136 3.08 -4.88 -20.71
CA ASN A 136 2.17 -4.90 -21.85
C ASN A 136 1.82 -6.31 -22.37
N GLN A 137 2.51 -7.34 -21.89
CA GLN A 137 2.28 -8.76 -22.21
C GLN A 137 1.47 -9.48 -21.12
N LEU A 138 1.00 -8.75 -20.09
CA LEU A 138 0.37 -9.30 -18.91
C LEU A 138 -1.13 -9.00 -18.88
N SER A 139 -1.92 -9.95 -18.36
CA SER A 139 -3.30 -9.69 -17.97
C SER A 139 -3.35 -8.69 -16.81
N GLY A 140 -4.51 -8.04 -16.60
CA GLY A 140 -4.71 -7.14 -15.46
C GLY A 140 -4.40 -7.81 -14.11
N GLY A 141 -4.84 -9.06 -13.92
CA GLY A 141 -4.53 -9.83 -12.72
C GLY A 141 -3.03 -10.10 -12.53
N GLN A 142 -2.30 -10.40 -13.62
CA GLN A 142 -0.84 -10.56 -13.55
C GLN A 142 -0.12 -9.24 -13.24
N GLN A 143 -0.59 -8.13 -13.80
CA GLN A 143 -0.05 -6.80 -13.49
C GLN A 143 -0.30 -6.46 -12.01
N GLN A 144 -1.50 -6.73 -11.49
CA GLN A 144 -1.81 -6.51 -10.08
C GLN A 144 -0.97 -7.39 -9.15
N ARG A 145 -0.80 -8.69 -9.46
CA ARG A 145 0.08 -9.58 -8.71
C ARG A 145 1.53 -9.08 -8.71
N THR A 146 2.00 -8.52 -9.82
CA THR A 146 3.34 -7.92 -9.93
C THR A 146 3.45 -6.68 -9.04
N ALA A 147 2.44 -5.80 -9.03
CA ALA A 147 2.39 -4.63 -8.16
C ALA A 147 2.37 -5.01 -6.67
N ILE A 148 1.62 -6.07 -6.31
CA ILE A 148 1.64 -6.66 -4.96
C ILE A 148 3.06 -7.15 -4.64
N GLY A 149 3.70 -7.92 -5.52
CA GLY A 149 5.07 -8.43 -5.34
C GLY A 149 6.06 -7.31 -5.07
N ARG A 150 6.02 -6.25 -5.86
CA ARG A 150 6.87 -5.06 -5.68
C ARG A 150 6.63 -4.36 -4.33
N ALA A 151 5.37 -4.32 -3.86
CA ALA A 151 5.03 -3.69 -2.59
C ALA A 151 5.52 -4.50 -1.38
N ILE A 152 5.44 -5.84 -1.44
CA ILE A 152 5.73 -6.72 -0.30
C ILE A 152 7.16 -7.25 -0.25
N VAL A 153 7.89 -7.26 -1.39
CA VAL A 153 9.26 -7.82 -1.45
C VAL A 153 10.22 -7.17 -0.46
N LYS A 154 10.01 -5.90 -0.15
CA LYS A 154 10.82 -5.17 0.84
C LYS A 154 10.51 -5.55 2.29
N ASN A 155 9.58 -6.50 2.52
CA ASN A 155 9.16 -6.99 3.83
C ASN A 155 8.61 -5.86 4.73
N PRO A 156 7.58 -5.12 4.29
CA PRO A 156 7.05 -3.97 5.01
C PRO A 156 6.22 -4.41 6.23
N ASP A 157 6.12 -3.55 7.25
CA ASP A 157 5.27 -3.77 8.42
C ASP A 157 3.78 -3.54 8.14
N ILE A 158 3.44 -2.72 7.13
CA ILE A 158 2.08 -2.38 6.70
C ILE A 158 1.97 -2.46 5.19
N LEU A 159 0.87 -3.04 4.71
CA LEU A 159 0.46 -3.01 3.33
C LEU A 159 -0.79 -2.13 3.18
N LEU A 160 -0.65 -0.99 2.52
CA LEU A 160 -1.75 -0.09 2.16
C LEU A 160 -2.26 -0.46 0.77
N CYS A 161 -3.57 -0.71 0.65
CA CYS A 161 -4.22 -1.08 -0.61
C CYS A 161 -5.32 -0.08 -0.95
N ASP A 162 -5.09 0.76 -1.95
CA ASP A 162 -6.08 1.71 -2.45
C ASP A 162 -6.80 1.10 -3.64
N GLU A 163 -8.02 0.60 -3.42
CA GLU A 163 -8.86 -0.07 -4.40
C GLU A 163 -8.14 -1.17 -5.22
N PRO A 164 -7.50 -2.18 -4.59
CA PRO A 164 -6.60 -3.12 -5.25
C PRO A 164 -7.29 -4.00 -6.31
N THR A 165 -8.61 -3.93 -6.41
CA THR A 165 -9.43 -4.70 -7.37
C THR A 165 -10.24 -3.81 -8.31
N GLY A 166 -10.13 -2.48 -8.22
CA GLY A 166 -11.00 -1.54 -8.93
C GLY A 166 -10.91 -1.59 -10.46
N ALA A 167 -9.82 -2.13 -11.02
CA ALA A 167 -9.62 -2.28 -12.47
C ALA A 167 -9.80 -3.74 -12.96
N LEU A 168 -10.31 -4.65 -12.11
CA LEU A 168 -10.38 -6.09 -12.39
C LEU A 168 -11.83 -6.59 -12.49
N ASP A 169 -12.03 -7.67 -13.24
CA ASP A 169 -13.29 -8.40 -13.23
C ASP A 169 -13.53 -9.10 -11.88
N TYR A 170 -14.76 -9.55 -11.65
CA TYR A 170 -15.19 -10.12 -10.38
C TYR A 170 -14.40 -11.37 -9.95
N SER A 171 -14.11 -12.28 -10.89
CA SER A 171 -13.37 -13.52 -10.58
C SER A 171 -11.94 -13.23 -10.21
N THR A 172 -11.25 -12.40 -10.97
CA THR A 172 -9.88 -11.95 -10.72
C THR A 172 -9.80 -11.15 -9.42
N SER A 173 -10.80 -10.31 -9.12
CA SER A 173 -10.88 -9.55 -7.86
C SER A 173 -10.88 -10.48 -6.65
N LYS A 174 -11.67 -11.57 -6.67
CA LYS A 174 -11.67 -12.58 -5.60
C LYS A 174 -10.32 -13.24 -5.41
N GLU A 175 -9.63 -13.56 -6.50
CA GLU A 175 -8.30 -14.16 -6.45
C GLU A 175 -7.28 -13.20 -5.81
N ILE A 176 -7.32 -11.92 -6.18
CA ILE A 176 -6.44 -10.91 -5.61
C ILE A 176 -6.70 -10.70 -4.11
N LEU A 177 -7.96 -10.66 -3.67
CA LEU A 177 -8.27 -10.53 -2.25
C LEU A 177 -7.81 -11.75 -1.44
N LYS A 178 -7.99 -12.96 -1.97
CA LYS A 178 -7.44 -14.19 -1.35
C LYS A 178 -5.91 -14.15 -1.28
N LEU A 179 -5.26 -13.67 -2.33
CA LEU A 179 -3.80 -13.54 -2.35
C LEU A 179 -3.32 -12.54 -1.28
N ILE A 180 -3.99 -11.41 -1.08
CA ILE A 180 -3.66 -10.46 -0.02
C ILE A 180 -3.82 -11.11 1.36
N GLU A 181 -4.87 -11.90 1.58
CA GLU A 181 -5.08 -12.66 2.82
C GLU A 181 -3.96 -13.71 3.04
N GLU A 182 -3.57 -14.43 2.00
CA GLU A 182 -2.47 -15.40 2.05
C GLU A 182 -1.12 -14.74 2.36
N VAL A 183 -0.86 -13.58 1.73
CA VAL A 183 0.33 -12.75 2.00
C VAL A 183 0.35 -12.31 3.45
N ASN A 184 -0.76 -11.78 3.98
CA ASN A 184 -0.87 -11.38 5.38
C ASN A 184 -0.60 -12.57 6.32
N ARG A 185 -1.17 -13.75 6.03
CA ARG A 185 -0.97 -14.96 6.86
C ARG A 185 0.47 -15.46 6.85
N LYS A 186 1.16 -15.31 5.71
CA LYS A 186 2.53 -15.84 5.51
C LYS A 186 3.61 -14.92 6.04
N PHE A 187 3.41 -13.62 5.90
CA PHE A 187 4.43 -12.60 6.18
C PHE A 187 4.08 -11.68 7.37
N GLY A 188 2.85 -11.71 7.86
CA GLY A 188 2.41 -10.98 9.06
C GLY A 188 1.93 -9.60 8.80
#